data_f356edf31fa0d029981306ac87827764
#
_entry.id   f356edf31fa0d029981306ac87827764
#
_cell.length_a   1.000
_cell.length_b   1.000
_cell.length_c   1.000
_cell.angle_alpha   90.00
_cell.angle_beta   90.00
_cell.angle_gamma   90.00
#
_symmetry.space_group_name_H-M   'P 1'
#
loop_
_entity.id
_entity.type
_entity.pdbx_description
1 polymer ?
#
loop_
_entity_poly.entity_id
_entity_poly.type
_entity_poly.pdbx_seq_one_letter_code
_entity_poly.pdbx_strand_id
1 'polypeptide(L)'
;MSSRTGPSCAAASATAAATPARPVTLFVATRKGLWTLTSDPARRGFKLAGPHFLGHIVHHVVLDPRDGRTLLAAARTGHLGPTVFRSTDRGRRWVEASQPPAFKPGSGRTLDHTFWLTPGHASQPGVWYAGTSPQGLFRSDDGGATWAGVDGFNEHPQRKAWCAGDRDGTPDGAKLHSILVDPRDPAHIYLGMSSGGVFESSDAGASWRPLNKGIRADFLPAPAPEYGHDPHCLRFAGGNPDRLYQQNHCGIYRLDRPGEVWIEIGSAMPKSVGSVGFPMVAHPREADTLWVFPMDGTDVWPRVAPNGKPAAYRSLDGGRTWRRQDEGFPASQAWWTVKRQAMTVDAREPAGVYLGTTSGEVWGSRDEGRTWRCLARHLPHIYAVEAA
;
A
#
# COMPACT_ATOMS: atom_id res chain seq x y z
N MET A 1 4.52 -2.23 79.37
CA MET A 1 4.74 -2.79 78.00
C MET A 1 3.86 -2.02 77.08
N SER A 2 4.47 -1.09 76.30
CA SER A 2 3.77 -0.14 75.43
C SER A 2 3.95 -0.58 73.98
N SER A 3 2.88 -0.95 73.30
CA SER A 3 2.85 -1.25 71.92
C SER A 3 2.57 0.03 71.11
N ARG A 4 3.58 0.48 70.35
CA ARG A 4 3.44 1.54 69.34
C ARG A 4 3.00 0.95 68.04
N THR A 5 1.81 1.29 67.55
CA THR A 5 1.33 1.06 66.19
C THR A 5 1.84 2.21 65.30
N GLY A 6 2.66 1.89 64.29
CA GLY A 6 3.10 2.84 63.29
C GLY A 6 2.04 3.05 62.19
N PRO A 7 2.00 4.22 61.51
CA PRO A 7 1.03 4.50 60.49
C PRO A 7 1.41 3.82 59.15
N SER A 8 0.44 3.11 58.57
CA SER A 8 0.51 2.55 57.24
C SER A 8 0.49 3.67 56.17
N CYS A 9 1.56 3.76 55.42
CA CYS A 9 1.66 4.66 54.29
C CYS A 9 0.96 4.00 53.07
N ALA A 10 -0.27 4.41 52.76
CA ALA A 10 -0.95 4.04 51.54
C ALA A 10 -0.30 4.79 50.38
N ALA A 11 0.39 4.06 49.53
CA ALA A 11 0.92 4.59 48.28
C ALA A 11 -0.23 4.85 47.29
N ALA A 12 -0.51 6.12 47.02
CA ALA A 12 -1.44 6.54 45.97
C ALA A 12 -0.83 6.20 44.63
N SER A 13 -1.39 5.23 43.93
CA SER A 13 -1.10 4.89 42.57
C SER A 13 -1.54 6.07 41.69
N ALA A 14 -0.59 6.86 41.20
CA ALA A 14 -0.86 7.88 40.20
C ALA A 14 -1.17 7.19 38.88
N THR A 15 -2.43 7.13 38.52
CA THR A 15 -2.85 6.77 37.16
C THR A 15 -2.27 7.79 36.18
N ALA A 16 -1.31 7.35 35.37
CA ALA A 16 -0.78 8.15 34.28
C ALA A 16 -1.96 8.57 33.40
N ALA A 17 -2.17 9.86 33.24
CA ALA A 17 -3.21 10.41 32.37
C ALA A 17 -2.92 9.92 30.93
N ALA A 18 -3.86 9.17 30.37
CA ALA A 18 -3.76 8.67 29.00
C ALA A 18 -3.62 9.87 28.06
N THR A 19 -2.57 9.89 27.25
CA THR A 19 -2.38 10.92 26.21
C THR A 19 -3.64 10.97 25.33
N PRO A 20 -4.26 12.15 25.13
CA PRO A 20 -5.50 12.24 24.36
C PRO A 20 -5.28 11.67 22.96
N ALA A 21 -6.19 10.81 22.55
CA ALA A 21 -6.13 10.17 21.23
C ALA A 21 -6.14 11.26 20.13
N ARG A 22 -5.17 11.23 19.21
CA ARG A 22 -5.09 12.20 18.10
C ARG A 22 -6.10 11.84 17.01
N PRO A 23 -6.67 12.80 16.26
CA PRO A 23 -7.44 12.50 15.04
C PRO A 23 -6.65 11.66 14.04
N VAL A 24 -7.33 10.83 13.27
CA VAL A 24 -6.78 10.16 12.07
C VAL A 24 -7.12 11.02 10.86
N THR A 25 -6.17 11.20 9.96
CA THR A 25 -6.39 11.84 8.67
C THR A 25 -6.23 10.81 7.56
N LEU A 26 -7.23 10.70 6.70
CA LEU A 26 -7.14 9.90 5.48
C LEU A 26 -6.89 10.85 4.31
N PHE A 27 -5.84 10.59 3.55
CA PHE A 27 -5.62 11.22 2.26
C PHE A 27 -6.19 10.31 1.18
N VAL A 28 -7.07 10.86 0.33
CA VAL A 28 -7.82 10.11 -0.67
C VAL A 28 -7.46 10.62 -2.06
N ALA A 29 -6.63 9.85 -2.75
CA ALA A 29 -6.18 10.14 -4.11
C ALA A 29 -7.18 9.60 -5.14
N THR A 30 -7.58 10.46 -6.08
CA THR A 30 -8.65 10.14 -7.02
C THR A 30 -8.32 10.54 -8.45
N ARG A 31 -9.21 10.17 -9.38
CA ARG A 31 -9.12 10.55 -10.79
C ARG A 31 -9.26 12.07 -11.02
N LYS A 32 -9.70 12.85 -10.04
CA LYS A 32 -10.01 14.30 -10.20
C LYS A 32 -9.43 15.16 -9.09
N GLY A 33 -8.43 14.69 -8.37
CA GLY A 33 -7.79 15.44 -7.31
C GLY A 33 -7.54 14.63 -6.05
N LEU A 34 -7.13 15.32 -4.99
CA LEU A 34 -6.81 14.78 -3.67
C LEU A 34 -7.75 15.39 -2.63
N TRP A 35 -8.40 14.54 -1.83
CA TRP A 35 -9.23 14.93 -0.69
C TRP A 35 -8.60 14.47 0.62
N THR A 36 -9.03 15.08 1.71
CA THR A 36 -8.69 14.67 3.07
C THR A 36 -9.96 14.41 3.86
N LEU A 37 -9.95 13.35 4.67
CA LEU A 37 -10.96 13.10 5.70
C LEU A 37 -10.28 13.11 7.06
N THR A 38 -10.64 14.04 7.92
CA THR A 38 -10.09 14.14 9.28
C THR A 38 -11.13 13.71 10.29
N SER A 39 -10.78 12.74 11.14
CA SER A 39 -11.68 12.19 12.15
C SER A 39 -11.73 13.06 13.41
N ASP A 40 -12.77 12.84 14.24
CA ASP A 40 -12.66 13.10 15.67
C ASP A 40 -11.68 12.12 16.33
N PRO A 41 -11.23 12.39 17.57
CA PRO A 41 -10.29 11.50 18.28
C PRO A 41 -10.79 10.05 18.46
N ALA A 42 -12.11 9.83 18.50
CA ALA A 42 -12.73 8.52 18.65
C ALA A 42 -13.02 7.82 17.30
N ARG A 43 -12.67 8.46 16.17
CA ARG A 43 -12.92 7.96 14.81
C ARG A 43 -14.40 7.68 14.52
N ARG A 44 -15.31 8.46 15.14
CA ARG A 44 -16.76 8.31 14.96
C ARG A 44 -17.30 9.16 13.82
N GLY A 45 -16.74 10.35 13.65
CA GLY A 45 -17.09 11.29 12.59
C GLY A 45 -15.86 11.69 11.77
N PHE A 46 -16.07 11.92 10.47
CA PHE A 46 -15.01 12.37 9.56
C PHE A 46 -15.49 13.63 8.83
N LYS A 47 -14.61 14.63 8.76
CA LYS A 47 -14.84 15.85 8.01
C LYS A 47 -14.07 15.79 6.69
N LEU A 48 -14.77 15.89 5.59
CA LEU A 48 -14.20 15.96 4.24
C LEU A 48 -13.71 17.38 3.95
N ALA A 49 -12.52 17.50 3.37
CA ALA A 49 -11.95 18.75 2.86
C ALA A 49 -11.22 18.52 1.54
N GLY A 50 -10.98 19.56 0.78
CA GLY A 50 -10.41 19.52 -0.57
C GLY A 50 -11.44 19.95 -1.62
N PRO A 51 -11.16 19.70 -2.93
CA PRO A 51 -9.98 19.01 -3.45
C PRO A 51 -8.73 19.87 -3.56
N HIS A 52 -7.56 19.26 -3.40
CA HIS A 52 -6.32 19.74 -3.99
C HIS A 52 -6.18 19.16 -5.41
N PHE A 53 -5.52 19.86 -6.31
CA PHE A 53 -5.24 19.41 -7.68
C PHE A 53 -6.50 19.02 -8.48
N LEU A 54 -7.58 19.81 -8.34
CA LEU A 54 -8.84 19.54 -9.05
C LEU A 54 -8.59 19.40 -10.56
N GLY A 55 -9.06 18.32 -11.14
CA GLY A 55 -8.88 17.98 -12.55
C GLY A 55 -7.67 17.09 -12.84
N HIS A 56 -6.72 16.97 -11.93
CA HIS A 56 -5.56 16.08 -12.08
C HIS A 56 -5.91 14.68 -11.58
N ILE A 57 -5.32 13.67 -12.21
CA ILE A 57 -5.31 12.31 -11.66
C ILE A 57 -4.22 12.26 -10.59
N VAL A 58 -4.59 11.89 -9.36
CA VAL A 58 -3.63 11.61 -8.29
C VAL A 58 -3.60 10.09 -8.10
N HIS A 59 -2.46 9.47 -8.38
CA HIS A 59 -2.32 8.02 -8.35
C HIS A 59 -1.96 7.50 -6.95
N HIS A 60 -1.13 8.24 -6.22
CA HIS A 60 -0.66 7.87 -4.90
C HIS A 60 -0.38 9.12 -4.05
N VAL A 61 -0.55 8.99 -2.75
CA VAL A 61 -0.18 10.01 -1.76
C VAL A 61 0.38 9.29 -0.54
N VAL A 62 1.45 9.82 0.03
CA VAL A 62 2.12 9.21 1.20
C VAL A 62 2.54 10.30 2.17
N LEU A 63 2.22 10.13 3.44
CA LEU A 63 2.80 10.90 4.54
C LEU A 63 4.12 10.28 4.96
N ASP A 64 5.15 11.08 5.11
CA ASP A 64 6.44 10.65 5.65
C ASP A 64 6.29 10.29 7.15
N PRO A 65 6.41 9.01 7.52
CA PRO A 65 6.29 8.61 8.92
C PRO A 65 7.47 9.10 9.78
N ARG A 66 8.60 9.49 9.15
CA ARG A 66 9.82 9.93 9.84
C ARG A 66 9.65 11.31 10.47
N ASP A 67 8.89 12.20 9.85
CA ASP A 67 8.64 13.56 10.35
C ASP A 67 7.15 13.84 10.66
N GLY A 68 6.23 13.01 10.16
CA GLY A 68 4.79 13.18 10.30
C GLY A 68 4.24 14.49 9.68
N ARG A 69 4.93 15.08 8.71
CA ARG A 69 4.63 16.39 8.12
C ARG A 69 4.71 16.41 6.60
N THR A 70 5.76 15.81 6.06
CA THR A 70 6.03 15.81 4.61
C THR A 70 5.09 14.84 3.91
N LEU A 71 4.42 15.33 2.88
CA LEU A 71 3.57 14.54 1.99
C LEU A 71 4.14 14.62 0.58
N LEU A 72 4.15 13.48 -0.11
CA LEU A 72 4.34 13.43 -1.54
C LEU A 72 3.06 12.93 -2.22
N ALA A 73 2.71 13.51 -3.35
CA ALA A 73 1.57 13.12 -4.16
C ALA A 73 2.01 12.92 -5.62
N ALA A 74 1.83 11.71 -6.13
CA ALA A 74 2.07 11.37 -7.53
C ALA A 74 0.86 11.79 -8.35
N ALA A 75 1.02 12.78 -9.22
CA ALA A 75 -0.06 13.33 -10.02
C ALA A 75 0.25 13.27 -11.52
N ARG A 76 -0.80 13.22 -12.32
CA ARG A 76 -0.73 13.37 -13.77
C ARG A 76 -1.64 14.49 -14.20
N THR A 77 -1.05 15.46 -14.87
CA THR A 77 -1.81 16.56 -15.47
C THR A 77 -2.08 16.24 -16.95
N GLY A 78 -3.21 16.69 -17.47
CA GLY A 78 -3.60 16.37 -18.86
C GLY A 78 -2.65 16.92 -19.92
N HIS A 79 -1.98 18.04 -19.62
CA HIS A 79 -1.12 18.76 -20.60
C HIS A 79 0.36 18.70 -20.25
N LEU A 80 0.72 18.63 -18.95
CA LEU A 80 2.10 18.69 -18.49
C LEU A 80 2.71 17.33 -18.16
N GLY A 81 1.92 16.25 -18.30
CA GLY A 81 2.37 14.90 -18.04
C GLY A 81 2.43 14.54 -16.55
N PRO A 82 3.18 13.48 -16.22
CA PRO A 82 3.32 12.99 -14.85
C PRO A 82 4.29 13.86 -14.05
N THR A 83 3.95 14.06 -12.77
CA THR A 83 4.77 14.83 -11.84
C THR A 83 4.58 14.36 -10.40
N VAL A 84 5.37 14.88 -9.47
CA VAL A 84 5.26 14.69 -8.02
C VAL A 84 5.10 16.06 -7.37
N PHE A 85 4.08 16.22 -6.55
CA PHE A 85 3.93 17.36 -5.66
C PHE A 85 4.40 17.00 -4.26
N ARG A 86 5.05 17.94 -3.59
CA ARG A 86 5.48 17.83 -2.20
C ARG A 86 4.83 18.90 -1.33
N SER A 87 4.52 18.54 -0.10
CA SER A 87 4.11 19.44 0.97
C SER A 87 4.94 19.17 2.21
N THR A 88 5.41 20.20 2.91
CA THR A 88 6.14 20.08 4.18
C THR A 88 5.31 20.58 5.36
N ASP A 89 4.02 20.82 5.16
CA ASP A 89 3.10 21.40 6.14
C ASP A 89 1.75 20.64 6.23
N ARG A 90 1.80 19.32 6.01
CA ARG A 90 0.63 18.40 6.03
C ARG A 90 -0.43 18.73 4.98
N GLY A 91 0.00 19.06 3.77
CA GLY A 91 -0.89 19.29 2.64
C GLY A 91 -1.52 20.67 2.57
N ARG A 92 -1.07 21.65 3.38
CA ARG A 92 -1.58 23.04 3.31
C ARG A 92 -1.06 23.75 2.09
N ARG A 93 0.21 23.58 1.78
CA ARG A 93 0.87 24.11 0.58
C ARG A 93 1.56 23.00 -0.17
N TRP A 94 1.49 23.06 -1.48
CA TRP A 94 2.09 22.08 -2.37
C TRP A 94 3.02 22.77 -3.35
N VAL A 95 4.17 22.16 -3.57
CA VAL A 95 5.19 22.60 -4.53
C VAL A 95 5.46 21.43 -5.48
N GLU A 96 5.48 21.68 -6.75
CA GLU A 96 5.82 20.69 -7.76
C GLU A 96 7.31 20.36 -7.72
N ALA A 97 7.67 19.10 -7.99
CA ALA A 97 9.06 18.71 -8.16
C ALA A 97 9.69 19.48 -9.32
N SER A 98 10.86 20.06 -9.08
CA SER A 98 11.59 20.80 -10.12
C SER A 98 12.16 19.88 -11.20
N GLN A 99 12.41 18.61 -10.84
CA GLN A 99 12.84 17.55 -11.74
C GLN A 99 12.10 16.26 -11.36
N PRO A 100 10.88 16.03 -11.90
CA PRO A 100 10.11 14.84 -11.62
C PRO A 100 10.77 13.57 -12.21
N PRO A 101 10.32 12.36 -11.82
CA PRO A 101 10.80 11.11 -12.41
C PRO A 101 10.69 11.13 -13.94
N ALA A 102 11.78 10.83 -14.62
CA ALA A 102 11.83 10.72 -16.08
C ALA A 102 12.89 9.72 -16.50
N PHE A 103 12.61 8.92 -17.53
CA PHE A 103 13.63 8.06 -18.14
C PHE A 103 14.69 8.88 -18.86
N LYS A 104 15.89 8.34 -19.00
CA LYS A 104 17.00 9.00 -19.72
C LYS A 104 16.59 9.32 -21.16
N PRO A 105 16.97 10.49 -21.67
CA PRO A 105 16.82 10.81 -23.08
C PRO A 105 17.46 9.71 -23.96
N GLY A 106 16.81 9.35 -25.05
CA GLY A 106 17.30 8.31 -25.97
C GLY A 106 17.02 6.86 -25.51
N SER A 107 16.46 6.64 -24.32
CA SER A 107 16.09 5.29 -23.83
C SER A 107 14.92 4.65 -24.61
N GLY A 108 14.21 5.41 -25.42
CA GLY A 108 12.97 4.97 -26.10
C GLY A 108 11.78 4.77 -25.17
N ARG A 109 11.90 5.17 -23.89
CA ARG A 109 10.85 5.00 -22.88
C ARG A 109 10.23 6.35 -22.50
N THR A 110 8.91 6.37 -22.42
CA THR A 110 8.14 7.53 -21.96
C THR A 110 7.40 7.15 -20.69
N LEU A 111 7.52 7.96 -19.66
CA LEU A 111 6.83 7.76 -18.38
C LEU A 111 5.37 8.20 -18.55
N ASP A 112 4.42 7.30 -18.29
CA ASP A 112 2.99 7.61 -18.33
C ASP A 112 2.54 8.23 -16.99
N HIS A 113 2.93 7.60 -15.86
CA HIS A 113 2.65 8.15 -14.54
C HIS A 113 3.57 7.55 -13.46
N THR A 114 3.80 8.31 -12.41
CA THR A 114 4.33 7.79 -11.15
C THR A 114 3.19 7.08 -10.43
N PHE A 115 3.38 5.79 -10.17
CA PHE A 115 2.34 4.93 -9.61
C PHE A 115 2.49 4.73 -8.10
N TRP A 116 3.72 4.66 -7.60
CA TRP A 116 4.04 4.36 -6.21
C TRP A 116 5.06 5.33 -5.66
N LEU A 117 4.90 5.74 -4.41
CA LEU A 117 5.85 6.54 -3.64
C LEU A 117 6.13 5.82 -2.33
N THR A 118 7.38 5.81 -1.90
CA THR A 118 7.80 5.22 -0.62
C THR A 118 8.87 6.08 0.02
N PRO A 119 8.77 6.45 1.31
CA PRO A 119 9.87 7.03 2.06
C PRO A 119 11.04 6.05 2.13
N GLY A 120 12.26 6.55 2.09
CA GLY A 120 13.46 5.77 2.35
C GLY A 120 13.60 5.35 3.82
N HIS A 121 14.72 4.73 4.16
CA HIS A 121 15.02 4.28 5.51
C HIS A 121 15.01 5.44 6.53
N ALA A 122 14.69 5.13 7.80
CA ALA A 122 14.60 6.13 8.87
C ALA A 122 15.91 6.93 9.09
N SER A 123 17.07 6.32 8.82
CA SER A 123 18.38 7.00 8.90
C SER A 123 18.70 7.90 7.71
N GLN A 124 17.85 7.95 6.70
CA GLN A 124 18.08 8.70 5.46
C GLN A 124 16.96 9.75 5.25
N PRO A 125 16.91 10.81 6.08
CA PRO A 125 15.92 11.87 5.91
C PRO A 125 16.07 12.50 4.51
N GLY A 126 14.95 12.72 3.83
CA GLY A 126 14.93 13.24 2.46
C GLY A 126 15.01 12.18 1.35
N VAL A 127 15.41 10.95 1.63
CA VAL A 127 15.37 9.87 0.63
C VAL A 127 13.93 9.41 0.40
N TRP A 128 13.56 9.29 -0.88
CA TRP A 128 12.31 8.73 -1.35
C TRP A 128 12.53 7.86 -2.57
N TYR A 129 11.66 6.89 -2.76
CA TYR A 129 11.61 6.06 -3.97
C TYR A 129 10.28 6.23 -4.69
N ALA A 130 10.32 6.15 -6.02
CA ALA A 130 9.15 6.17 -6.89
C ALA A 130 9.17 5.00 -7.88
N GLY A 131 8.05 4.30 -7.96
CA GLY A 131 7.79 3.29 -8.97
C GLY A 131 6.82 3.83 -10.02
N THR A 132 6.99 3.46 -11.28
CA THR A 132 6.27 4.08 -12.40
C THR A 132 5.58 3.09 -13.32
N SER A 133 4.75 3.63 -14.22
CA SER A 133 4.23 2.96 -15.40
C SER A 133 4.76 3.70 -16.66
N PRO A 134 5.40 3.01 -17.62
CA PRO A 134 5.92 1.64 -17.51
C PRO A 134 6.92 1.49 -16.36
N GLN A 135 7.26 0.24 -16.04
CA GLN A 135 8.09 -0.09 -14.88
C GLN A 135 9.43 0.66 -14.92
N GLY A 136 9.65 1.47 -13.90
CA GLY A 136 10.87 2.20 -13.66
C GLY A 136 11.01 2.48 -12.16
N LEU A 137 12.23 2.54 -11.68
CA LEU A 137 12.56 2.85 -10.30
C LEU A 137 13.34 4.17 -10.27
N PHE A 138 12.88 5.10 -9.43
CA PHE A 138 13.50 6.41 -9.26
C PHE A 138 13.74 6.69 -7.80
N ARG A 139 14.77 7.49 -7.51
CA ARG A 139 15.15 7.90 -6.17
C ARG A 139 15.28 9.43 -6.13
N SER A 140 14.85 10.00 -5.02
CA SER A 140 15.12 11.38 -4.61
C SER A 140 15.92 11.36 -3.33
N ASP A 141 16.87 12.30 -3.19
CA ASP A 141 17.66 12.51 -1.98
C ASP A 141 17.34 13.83 -1.28
N ASP A 142 16.43 14.61 -1.81
CA ASP A 142 16.08 15.97 -1.37
C ASP A 142 14.60 16.17 -1.00
N GLY A 143 13.95 15.09 -0.55
CA GLY A 143 12.56 15.12 -0.13
C GLY A 143 11.56 15.20 -1.27
N GLY A 144 11.91 14.70 -2.44
CA GLY A 144 11.03 14.65 -3.62
C GLY A 144 11.06 15.89 -4.49
N ALA A 145 12.05 16.80 -4.33
CA ALA A 145 12.20 17.95 -5.19
C ALA A 145 12.84 17.60 -6.54
N THR A 146 13.83 16.71 -6.51
CA THR A 146 14.45 16.18 -7.74
C THR A 146 14.53 14.64 -7.69
N TRP A 147 14.49 14.01 -8.87
CA TRP A 147 14.47 12.57 -9.01
C TRP A 147 15.48 12.09 -10.05
N ALA A 148 16.17 11.01 -9.74
CA ALA A 148 17.07 10.31 -10.65
C ALA A 148 16.67 8.85 -10.81
N GLY A 149 16.94 8.27 -11.98
CA GLY A 149 16.72 6.83 -12.19
C GLY A 149 17.70 5.99 -11.37
N VAL A 150 17.23 4.87 -10.81
CA VAL A 150 18.09 3.85 -10.21
C VAL A 150 18.59 2.94 -11.33
N ASP A 151 19.80 3.21 -11.80
CA ASP A 151 20.36 2.57 -13.00
C ASP A 151 20.53 1.06 -12.86
N GLY A 152 20.85 0.55 -11.66
CA GLY A 152 20.94 -0.88 -11.40
C GLY A 152 19.64 -1.64 -11.78
N PHE A 153 18.48 -0.98 -11.70
CA PHE A 153 17.21 -1.52 -12.19
C PHE A 153 16.89 -1.02 -13.61
N ASN A 154 16.91 0.30 -13.82
CA ASN A 154 16.41 0.91 -15.05
C ASN A 154 17.24 0.55 -16.28
N GLU A 155 18.54 0.32 -16.13
CA GLU A 155 19.47 -0.02 -17.19
C GLU A 155 19.97 -1.48 -17.07
N HIS A 156 19.32 -2.30 -16.24
CA HIS A 156 19.70 -3.71 -16.07
C HIS A 156 19.60 -4.47 -17.39
N PRO A 157 20.61 -5.30 -17.76
CA PRO A 157 20.62 -6.03 -19.04
C PRO A 157 19.40 -6.93 -19.25
N GLN A 158 18.90 -7.54 -18.17
CA GLN A 158 17.72 -8.44 -18.22
C GLN A 158 16.38 -7.69 -18.07
N ARG A 159 16.39 -6.37 -17.96
CA ARG A 159 15.18 -5.58 -17.73
C ARG A 159 14.06 -5.89 -18.72
N LYS A 160 14.39 -6.06 -20.02
CA LYS A 160 13.38 -6.40 -21.05
C LYS A 160 12.69 -7.74 -20.77
N ALA A 161 13.42 -8.69 -20.23
CA ALA A 161 12.84 -9.98 -19.84
C ALA A 161 12.00 -9.88 -18.56
N TRP A 162 12.42 -9.04 -17.62
CA TRP A 162 11.70 -8.83 -16.36
C TRP A 162 10.41 -8.02 -16.49
N CYS A 163 10.40 -7.06 -17.40
CA CYS A 163 9.32 -6.10 -17.59
C CYS A 163 8.48 -6.45 -18.83
N ALA A 164 7.84 -7.63 -18.88
CA ALA A 164 7.04 -8.07 -20.03
C ALA A 164 6.59 -6.90 -20.91
N GLY A 165 7.12 -6.66 -22.04
CA GLY A 165 7.04 -5.50 -22.95
C GLY A 165 5.88 -4.50 -22.79
N ASP A 166 5.74 -3.55 -23.69
CA ASP A 166 4.73 -2.46 -23.60
C ASP A 166 3.26 -2.92 -23.65
N ARG A 167 3.02 -4.23 -23.80
CA ARG A 167 1.69 -4.85 -23.94
C ARG A 167 1.49 -6.02 -22.98
N ASP A 168 1.53 -5.75 -21.67
CA ASP A 168 1.32 -6.79 -20.66
C ASP A 168 -0.15 -7.19 -20.45
N GLY A 169 -1.08 -6.61 -21.23
CA GLY A 169 -2.52 -6.89 -21.10
C GLY A 169 -3.18 -6.26 -19.87
N THR A 170 -2.46 -5.55 -19.01
CA THR A 170 -3.08 -4.85 -17.89
C THR A 170 -3.76 -3.56 -18.34
N PRO A 171 -5.00 -3.28 -17.91
CA PRO A 171 -5.78 -2.14 -18.41
C PRO A 171 -5.14 -0.77 -18.20
N ASP A 172 -4.29 -0.62 -17.21
CA ASP A 172 -3.64 0.65 -16.89
C ASP A 172 -2.12 0.60 -17.16
N GLY A 173 -1.63 -0.37 -17.94
CA GLY A 173 -0.22 -0.62 -18.23
C GLY A 173 0.54 -1.32 -17.11
N ALA A 174 1.70 -1.88 -17.45
CA ALA A 174 2.60 -2.52 -16.51
C ALA A 174 3.20 -1.51 -15.52
N LYS A 175 3.35 -1.90 -14.26
CA LYS A 175 3.73 -0.99 -13.16
C LYS A 175 4.79 -1.58 -12.26
N LEU A 176 5.71 -0.72 -11.80
CA LEU A 176 6.51 -0.98 -10.63
C LEU A 176 5.79 -0.38 -9.42
N HIS A 177 5.47 -1.21 -8.45
CA HIS A 177 4.75 -0.84 -7.24
C HIS A 177 5.36 -1.54 -6.02
N SER A 178 4.81 -1.30 -4.84
CA SER A 178 5.19 -2.00 -3.60
C SER A 178 6.70 -1.97 -3.36
N ILE A 179 7.28 -0.78 -3.31
CA ILE A 179 8.68 -0.60 -2.93
C ILE A 179 8.75 -0.69 -1.41
N LEU A 180 9.52 -1.65 -0.88
CA LEU A 180 9.73 -1.84 0.54
C LEU A 180 11.21 -1.68 0.86
N VAL A 181 11.55 -0.80 1.80
CA VAL A 181 12.91 -0.66 2.34
C VAL A 181 12.93 -1.37 3.69
N ASP A 182 13.89 -2.27 3.92
CA ASP A 182 14.03 -2.96 5.21
C ASP A 182 14.27 -1.93 6.32
N PRO A 183 13.46 -1.91 7.39
CA PRO A 183 13.63 -0.93 8.47
C PRO A 183 14.91 -1.07 9.26
N ARG A 184 15.71 -2.12 9.03
CA ARG A 184 17.00 -2.40 9.68
C ARG A 184 18.20 -2.08 8.80
N ASP A 185 18.01 -2.07 7.46
CA ASP A 185 19.08 -1.89 6.48
C ASP A 185 18.60 -1.06 5.28
N PRO A 186 19.10 0.18 5.13
CA PRO A 186 18.75 1.04 3.99
C PRO A 186 19.20 0.49 2.62
N ALA A 187 20.11 -0.46 2.59
CA ALA A 187 20.58 -1.09 1.36
C ALA A 187 19.66 -2.25 0.91
N HIS A 188 18.82 -2.76 1.81
CA HIS A 188 17.95 -3.89 1.52
C HIS A 188 16.56 -3.42 1.06
N ILE A 189 16.24 -3.67 -0.21
CA ILE A 189 15.02 -3.17 -0.87
C ILE A 189 14.33 -4.31 -1.61
N TYR A 190 13.00 -4.36 -1.48
CA TYR A 190 12.15 -5.25 -2.26
C TYR A 190 11.26 -4.46 -3.22
N LEU A 191 11.02 -4.99 -4.41
CA LEU A 191 10.11 -4.44 -5.41
C LEU A 191 9.06 -5.47 -5.79
N GLY A 192 7.82 -5.00 -6.01
CA GLY A 192 6.79 -5.74 -6.70
C GLY A 192 6.48 -5.09 -8.04
N MET A 193 6.39 -5.88 -9.11
CA MET A 193 6.09 -5.40 -10.46
C MET A 193 4.99 -6.23 -11.10
N SER A 194 3.97 -5.56 -11.66
CA SER A 194 3.02 -6.24 -12.55
C SER A 194 3.77 -6.87 -13.72
N SER A 195 3.43 -8.11 -14.03
CA SER A 195 4.02 -8.91 -15.12
C SER A 195 5.54 -9.12 -15.01
N GLY A 196 6.14 -8.85 -13.84
CA GLY A 196 7.57 -9.04 -13.57
C GLY A 196 7.82 -9.98 -12.41
N GLY A 197 7.15 -9.74 -11.30
CA GLY A 197 7.32 -10.48 -10.07
C GLY A 197 7.87 -9.63 -8.93
N VAL A 198 8.40 -10.30 -7.93
CA VAL A 198 9.12 -9.71 -6.80
C VAL A 198 10.61 -9.75 -7.06
N PHE A 199 11.30 -8.66 -6.74
CA PHE A 199 12.74 -8.52 -6.86
C PHE A 199 13.33 -8.01 -5.54
N GLU A 200 14.58 -8.38 -5.28
CA GLU A 200 15.33 -8.04 -4.08
C GLU A 200 16.69 -7.44 -4.46
N SER A 201 17.06 -6.39 -3.75
CA SER A 201 18.40 -5.80 -3.75
C SER A 201 18.93 -5.75 -2.33
N SER A 202 20.21 -6.04 -2.12
CA SER A 202 20.92 -5.89 -0.85
C SER A 202 22.06 -4.86 -0.92
N ASP A 203 22.10 -4.05 -1.98
CA ASP A 203 23.17 -3.07 -2.26
C ASP A 203 22.59 -1.70 -2.69
N ALA A 204 21.48 -1.30 -2.06
CA ALA A 204 20.79 -0.04 -2.29
C ALA A 204 20.31 0.17 -3.74
N GLY A 205 20.03 -0.92 -4.46
CA GLY A 205 19.50 -0.90 -5.82
C GLY A 205 20.57 -0.93 -6.92
N ALA A 206 21.85 -1.19 -6.57
CA ALA A 206 22.90 -1.33 -7.56
C ALA A 206 22.76 -2.64 -8.37
N SER A 207 22.29 -3.71 -7.73
CA SER A 207 21.96 -4.98 -8.38
C SER A 207 20.63 -5.54 -7.87
N TRP A 208 20.02 -6.42 -8.67
CA TRP A 208 18.69 -7.00 -8.39
C TRP A 208 18.66 -8.48 -8.75
N ARG A 209 17.90 -9.25 -7.98
CA ARG A 209 17.61 -10.65 -8.29
C ARG A 209 16.11 -10.93 -8.15
N PRO A 210 15.53 -11.82 -8.97
CA PRO A 210 14.16 -12.30 -8.78
C PRO A 210 14.01 -13.06 -7.45
N LEU A 211 12.85 -12.91 -6.80
CA LEU A 211 12.48 -13.58 -5.57
C LEU A 211 11.08 -14.17 -5.68
N ASN A 212 10.90 -15.15 -6.58
CA ASN A 212 9.57 -15.66 -6.97
C ASN A 212 9.40 -17.17 -6.74
N LYS A 213 10.38 -17.85 -6.16
CA LYS A 213 10.31 -19.31 -5.93
C LYS A 213 9.11 -19.66 -5.05
N GLY A 214 8.28 -20.60 -5.52
CA GLY A 214 7.06 -21.03 -4.83
C GLY A 214 5.79 -20.30 -5.24
N ILE A 215 5.89 -19.23 -6.04
CA ILE A 215 4.73 -18.53 -6.61
C ILE A 215 4.33 -19.20 -7.92
N ARG A 216 3.02 -19.35 -8.14
CA ARG A 216 2.48 -19.83 -9.41
C ARG A 216 2.17 -18.65 -10.34
N ALA A 217 2.27 -18.92 -11.65
CA ALA A 217 1.87 -18.02 -12.72
C ALA A 217 1.08 -18.85 -13.75
N ASP A 218 -0.13 -19.25 -13.37
CA ASP A 218 -0.97 -20.19 -14.16
C ASP A 218 -1.36 -19.64 -15.53
N PHE A 219 -1.18 -18.36 -15.76
CA PHE A 219 -1.40 -17.68 -17.04
C PHE A 219 -0.18 -17.74 -17.98
N LEU A 220 0.96 -18.27 -17.53
CA LEU A 220 2.16 -18.43 -18.35
C LEU A 220 2.32 -19.90 -18.79
N PRO A 221 3.01 -20.15 -19.92
CA PRO A 221 3.28 -21.52 -20.39
C PRO A 221 4.03 -22.38 -19.38
N ALA A 222 4.93 -21.77 -18.59
CA ALA A 222 5.61 -22.42 -17.46
C ALA A 222 5.01 -21.86 -16.17
N PRO A 223 4.35 -22.68 -15.32
CA PRO A 223 3.60 -22.17 -14.16
C PRO A 223 4.47 -21.69 -13.00
N ALA A 224 5.78 -21.96 -13.02
CA ALA A 224 6.73 -21.55 -11.97
C ALA A 224 8.00 -20.93 -12.58
N PRO A 225 7.88 -19.84 -13.35
CA PRO A 225 9.03 -19.18 -13.96
C PRO A 225 9.84 -18.41 -12.92
N GLU A 226 11.07 -18.06 -13.24
CA GLU A 226 11.92 -17.23 -12.39
C GLU A 226 11.37 -15.80 -12.25
N TYR A 227 10.77 -15.26 -13.32
CA TYR A 227 10.15 -13.93 -13.40
C TYR A 227 8.90 -13.97 -14.28
N GLY A 228 8.17 -12.85 -14.39
CA GLY A 228 6.93 -12.78 -15.16
C GLY A 228 5.67 -12.95 -14.33
N HIS A 229 5.82 -13.09 -12.99
CA HIS A 229 4.69 -13.14 -12.07
C HIS A 229 3.98 -11.77 -11.98
N ASP A 230 2.72 -11.77 -11.52
CA ASP A 230 1.92 -10.54 -11.37
C ASP A 230 1.52 -10.30 -9.90
N PRO A 231 2.46 -9.80 -9.07
CA PRO A 231 2.10 -9.32 -7.75
C PRO A 231 1.21 -8.08 -7.87
N HIS A 232 0.23 -7.97 -6.99
CA HIS A 232 -0.66 -6.82 -6.89
C HIS A 232 -0.30 -5.93 -5.71
N CYS A 233 0.21 -6.49 -4.63
CA CYS A 233 0.61 -5.77 -3.44
C CYS A 233 1.63 -6.58 -2.64
N LEU A 234 2.67 -5.93 -2.13
CA LEU A 234 3.70 -6.52 -1.27
C LEU A 234 3.76 -5.72 0.03
N ARG A 235 3.84 -6.39 1.19
CA ARG A 235 3.92 -5.77 2.51
C ARG A 235 4.87 -6.53 3.43
N PHE A 236 5.57 -5.80 4.30
CA PHE A 236 6.12 -6.41 5.51
C PHE A 236 5.00 -6.76 6.49
N ALA A 237 5.18 -7.82 7.26
CA ALA A 237 4.37 -8.09 8.43
C ALA A 237 4.66 -7.06 9.52
N GLY A 238 3.63 -6.63 10.25
CA GLY A 238 3.79 -5.67 11.32
C GLY A 238 4.70 -6.20 12.44
N GLY A 239 5.69 -5.40 12.83
CA GLY A 239 6.64 -5.76 13.87
C GLY A 239 7.62 -6.89 13.51
N ASN A 240 7.55 -7.44 12.28
CA ASN A 240 8.44 -8.52 11.83
C ASN A 240 8.89 -8.30 10.37
N PRO A 241 10.00 -7.61 10.14
CA PRO A 241 10.52 -7.38 8.79
C PRO A 241 11.10 -8.63 8.11
N ASP A 242 11.26 -9.74 8.82
CA ASP A 242 11.64 -11.02 8.21
C ASP A 242 10.47 -11.74 7.56
N ARG A 243 9.24 -11.22 7.71
CA ARG A 243 8.08 -11.77 7.03
C ARG A 243 7.52 -10.80 6.02
N LEU A 244 7.31 -11.30 4.79
CA LEU A 244 6.62 -10.59 3.72
C LEU A 244 5.31 -11.29 3.38
N TYR A 245 4.32 -10.49 3.01
CA TYR A 245 3.06 -10.94 2.44
C TYR A 245 2.89 -10.39 1.04
N GLN A 246 2.27 -11.18 0.17
CA GLN A 246 1.99 -10.78 -1.20
C GLN A 246 0.55 -11.15 -1.58
N GLN A 247 -0.22 -10.16 -2.07
CA GLN A 247 -1.38 -10.42 -2.91
C GLN A 247 -0.88 -10.53 -4.35
N ASN A 248 -1.20 -11.62 -5.01
CA ASN A 248 -0.78 -11.92 -6.37
C ASN A 248 -2.01 -12.26 -7.23
N HIS A 249 -1.84 -12.21 -8.54
CA HIS A 249 -2.83 -12.66 -9.50
C HIS A 249 -3.28 -14.10 -9.25
N CYS A 250 -2.33 -14.98 -8.94
CA CYS A 250 -2.55 -16.41 -8.71
C CYS A 250 -2.62 -16.79 -7.22
N GLY A 251 -3.04 -15.88 -6.33
CA GLY A 251 -3.23 -16.22 -4.93
C GLY A 251 -2.69 -15.20 -3.93
N ILE A 252 -2.60 -15.64 -2.69
CA ILE A 252 -2.04 -14.88 -1.56
C ILE A 252 -0.87 -15.68 -1.02
N TYR A 253 0.27 -15.03 -0.80
CA TYR A 253 1.50 -15.70 -0.42
C TYR A 253 2.15 -15.06 0.79
N ARG A 254 2.93 -15.87 1.52
CA ARG A 254 3.80 -15.46 2.63
C ARG A 254 5.21 -15.96 2.38
N LEU A 255 6.19 -15.13 2.71
CA LEU A 255 7.62 -15.50 2.75
C LEU A 255 8.17 -15.21 4.13
N ASP A 256 8.79 -16.18 4.76
CA ASP A 256 9.52 -16.04 6.02
C ASP A 256 11.03 -16.10 5.74
N ARG A 257 11.74 -15.00 5.93
CA ARG A 257 13.19 -14.91 5.76
C ARG A 257 13.94 -15.58 6.93
N PRO A 258 15.10 -16.14 6.71
CA PRO A 258 15.94 -16.08 5.50
C PRO A 258 15.50 -17.05 4.38
N GLY A 259 14.35 -17.72 4.52
CA GLY A 259 13.80 -18.56 3.45
C GLY A 259 13.59 -17.78 2.15
N GLU A 260 13.61 -18.48 1.01
CA GLU A 260 13.45 -17.90 -0.32
C GLU A 260 12.22 -18.45 -1.06
N VAL A 261 11.44 -19.28 -0.39
CA VAL A 261 10.27 -19.95 -0.98
C VAL A 261 9.01 -19.36 -0.41
N TRP A 262 8.20 -18.78 -1.28
CA TRP A 262 6.87 -18.30 -0.94
C TRP A 262 5.92 -19.47 -0.66
N ILE A 263 5.12 -19.33 0.38
CA ILE A 263 4.11 -20.29 0.81
C ILE A 263 2.75 -19.73 0.42
N GLU A 264 1.96 -20.49 -0.34
CA GLU A 264 0.59 -20.09 -0.65
C GLU A 264 -0.29 -20.18 0.60
N ILE A 265 -0.92 -19.08 0.96
CA ILE A 265 -1.86 -18.95 2.08
C ILE A 265 -3.28 -18.60 1.61
N GLY A 266 -3.44 -18.36 0.32
CA GLY A 266 -4.72 -18.03 -0.31
C GLY A 266 -5.63 -19.25 -0.49
N SER A 267 -5.10 -20.45 -0.50
CA SER A 267 -5.86 -21.70 -0.60
C SER A 267 -6.83 -21.94 0.57
N ALA A 268 -6.59 -21.27 1.71
CA ALA A 268 -7.48 -21.29 2.87
C ALA A 268 -8.69 -20.32 2.75
N MET A 269 -8.77 -19.51 1.69
CA MET A 269 -9.93 -18.69 1.39
C MET A 269 -11.14 -19.54 0.95
N PRO A 270 -12.38 -19.09 1.23
CA PRO A 270 -13.56 -19.80 0.74
C PRO A 270 -13.54 -19.95 -0.79
N LYS A 271 -13.74 -21.14 -1.31
CA LYS A 271 -13.72 -21.43 -2.76
C LYS A 271 -14.70 -20.58 -3.58
N SER A 272 -15.84 -20.21 -2.98
CA SER A 272 -16.85 -19.34 -3.62
C SER A 272 -16.41 -17.88 -3.76
N VAL A 273 -15.30 -17.50 -3.12
CA VAL A 273 -14.74 -16.13 -3.15
C VAL A 273 -13.43 -16.12 -3.92
N GLY A 274 -12.61 -17.16 -3.76
CA GLY A 274 -11.28 -17.23 -4.32
C GLY A 274 -10.26 -16.37 -3.55
N SER A 275 -9.06 -16.30 -4.07
CA SER A 275 -7.92 -15.60 -3.45
C SER A 275 -7.36 -14.47 -4.31
N VAL A 276 -8.06 -14.09 -5.38
CA VAL A 276 -7.67 -12.97 -6.25
C VAL A 276 -8.13 -11.65 -5.62
N GLY A 277 -7.26 -10.67 -5.60
CA GLY A 277 -7.56 -9.33 -5.10
C GLY A 277 -6.46 -8.35 -5.48
N PHE A 278 -6.68 -7.05 -5.27
CA PHE A 278 -5.64 -6.06 -5.48
C PHE A 278 -4.96 -5.64 -4.17
N PRO A 279 -5.70 -5.16 -3.14
CA PRO A 279 -5.08 -4.62 -1.96
C PRO A 279 -4.80 -5.71 -0.92
N MET A 280 -3.78 -5.46 -0.15
CA MET A 280 -3.47 -6.16 1.09
C MET A 280 -2.89 -5.18 2.08
N VAL A 281 -3.28 -5.28 3.35
CA VAL A 281 -2.69 -4.53 4.44
C VAL A 281 -2.35 -5.46 5.59
N ALA A 282 -1.19 -5.22 6.22
CA ALA A 282 -0.76 -5.91 7.42
C ALA A 282 -1.08 -5.06 8.66
N HIS A 283 -1.37 -5.71 9.78
CA HIS A 283 -1.54 -5.03 11.05
C HIS A 283 -0.24 -4.32 11.46
N PRO A 284 -0.29 -3.11 12.00
CA PRO A 284 0.94 -2.33 12.24
C PRO A 284 1.88 -2.93 13.30
N ARG A 285 1.40 -3.85 14.14
CA ARG A 285 2.17 -4.42 15.25
C ARG A 285 2.15 -5.96 15.32
N GLU A 286 1.18 -6.62 14.70
CA GLU A 286 0.97 -8.07 14.81
C GLU A 286 1.33 -8.77 13.51
N ALA A 287 2.40 -9.54 13.52
CA ALA A 287 2.96 -10.15 12.32
C ALA A 287 2.02 -11.15 11.62
N ASP A 288 1.13 -11.79 12.36
CA ASP A 288 0.19 -12.79 11.85
C ASP A 288 -1.16 -12.20 11.42
N THR A 289 -1.37 -10.90 11.62
CA THR A 289 -2.65 -10.23 11.32
C THR A 289 -2.57 -9.44 10.02
N LEU A 290 -3.48 -9.75 9.09
CA LEU A 290 -3.57 -9.07 7.79
C LEU A 290 -5.00 -9.09 7.25
N TRP A 291 -5.27 -8.16 6.32
CA TRP A 291 -6.54 -8.05 5.60
C TRP A 291 -6.32 -8.03 4.09
N VAL A 292 -7.25 -8.62 3.39
CA VAL A 292 -7.37 -8.58 1.92
C VAL A 292 -8.80 -8.19 1.53
N PHE A 293 -8.95 -7.66 0.33
CA PHE A 293 -10.27 -7.40 -0.27
C PHE A 293 -10.36 -8.16 -1.60
N PRO A 294 -11.00 -9.34 -1.62
CA PRO A 294 -11.10 -10.18 -2.80
C PRO A 294 -11.94 -9.54 -3.90
N MET A 295 -11.64 -9.93 -5.12
CA MET A 295 -12.43 -9.62 -6.30
C MET A 295 -12.77 -10.90 -7.06
N ASP A 296 -13.80 -10.86 -7.88
CA ASP A 296 -14.17 -11.93 -8.79
C ASP A 296 -13.06 -12.09 -9.85
N GLY A 297 -12.45 -13.25 -9.86
CA GLY A 297 -11.36 -13.66 -10.75
C GLY A 297 -11.80 -14.67 -11.81
N THR A 298 -13.09 -14.71 -12.17
CA THR A 298 -13.59 -15.58 -13.26
C THR A 298 -12.98 -15.22 -14.60
N ASP A 299 -13.12 -16.09 -15.59
CA ASP A 299 -12.54 -15.94 -16.94
C ASP A 299 -12.92 -14.63 -17.61
N VAL A 300 -14.08 -14.07 -17.29
CA VAL A 300 -14.50 -12.74 -17.80
C VAL A 300 -13.78 -11.59 -17.13
N TRP A 301 -13.10 -11.84 -16.01
CA TRP A 301 -12.34 -10.83 -15.26
C TRP A 301 -13.13 -9.58 -14.90
N PRO A 302 -14.28 -9.69 -14.24
CA PRO A 302 -15.06 -8.51 -13.89
C PRO A 302 -14.33 -7.61 -12.89
N ARG A 303 -13.40 -8.14 -12.07
CA ARG A 303 -12.59 -7.43 -11.09
C ARG A 303 -13.39 -6.61 -10.10
N VAL A 304 -14.55 -7.10 -9.76
CA VAL A 304 -15.48 -6.49 -8.79
C VAL A 304 -15.67 -7.41 -7.60
N ALA A 305 -16.29 -6.91 -6.54
CA ALA A 305 -16.64 -7.73 -5.38
C ALA A 305 -17.49 -8.94 -5.80
N PRO A 306 -17.14 -10.17 -5.36
CA PRO A 306 -17.84 -11.39 -5.76
C PRO A 306 -19.35 -11.30 -5.52
N ASN A 307 -20.14 -11.57 -6.57
CA ASN A 307 -21.61 -11.51 -6.53
C ASN A 307 -22.19 -10.14 -6.09
N GLY A 308 -21.45 -9.05 -6.22
CA GLY A 308 -21.86 -7.73 -5.73
C GLY A 308 -22.04 -7.67 -4.21
N LYS A 309 -21.36 -8.56 -3.46
CA LYS A 309 -21.39 -8.66 -2.00
C LYS A 309 -19.98 -8.40 -1.44
N PRO A 310 -19.60 -7.14 -1.29
CA PRO A 310 -18.25 -6.79 -0.84
C PRO A 310 -17.97 -7.31 0.56
N ALA A 311 -16.72 -7.74 0.79
CA ALA A 311 -16.23 -8.12 2.10
C ALA A 311 -14.71 -7.96 2.16
N ALA A 312 -14.20 -7.49 3.28
CA ALA A 312 -12.81 -7.72 3.65
C ALA A 312 -12.67 -9.13 4.26
N TYR A 313 -11.51 -9.70 4.15
CA TYR A 313 -11.17 -10.96 4.83
C TYR A 313 -9.95 -10.74 5.70
N ARG A 314 -10.04 -11.16 6.96
CA ARG A 314 -8.98 -11.04 7.95
C ARG A 314 -8.41 -12.41 8.30
N SER A 315 -7.08 -12.49 8.39
CA SER A 315 -6.37 -13.58 9.06
C SER A 315 -5.74 -13.06 10.36
N LEU A 316 -5.68 -13.92 11.38
CA LEU A 316 -5.02 -13.69 12.67
C LEU A 316 -3.87 -14.68 12.91
N ASP A 317 -3.58 -15.53 11.95
CA ASP A 317 -2.69 -16.67 12.09
C ASP A 317 -1.73 -16.83 10.89
N GLY A 318 -1.40 -15.71 10.26
CA GLY A 318 -0.46 -15.65 9.14
C GLY A 318 -1.00 -16.30 7.85
N GLY A 319 -2.32 -16.26 7.68
CA GLY A 319 -2.99 -16.76 6.48
C GLY A 319 -3.44 -18.22 6.55
N ARG A 320 -3.34 -18.89 7.70
CA ARG A 320 -3.83 -20.28 7.86
C ARG A 320 -5.35 -20.35 7.85
N THR A 321 -6.02 -19.32 8.37
CA THR A 321 -7.48 -19.18 8.31
C THR A 321 -7.87 -17.75 7.95
N TRP A 322 -9.06 -17.62 7.33
CA TRP A 322 -9.59 -16.33 6.90
C TRP A 322 -11.04 -16.17 7.38
N ARG A 323 -11.34 -15.01 7.93
CA ARG A 323 -12.68 -14.66 8.40
C ARG A 323 -13.26 -13.51 7.58
N ARG A 324 -14.47 -13.70 7.08
CA ARG A 324 -15.25 -12.68 6.39
C ARG A 324 -15.61 -11.56 7.36
N GLN A 325 -15.46 -10.31 6.91
CA GLN A 325 -15.76 -9.08 7.65
C GLN A 325 -16.52 -8.12 6.74
N ASP A 326 -17.83 -8.12 6.85
CA ASP A 326 -18.72 -7.32 5.98
C ASP A 326 -19.88 -6.65 6.75
N GLU A 327 -19.89 -6.71 8.08
CA GLU A 327 -20.92 -6.04 8.87
C GLU A 327 -20.90 -4.53 8.62
N GLY A 328 -22.00 -3.99 8.10
CA GLY A 328 -22.16 -2.59 7.71
C GLY A 328 -21.90 -2.31 6.23
N PHE A 329 -21.32 -3.24 5.46
CA PHE A 329 -21.27 -3.14 4.00
C PHE A 329 -22.65 -3.42 3.37
N PRO A 330 -22.89 -2.97 2.13
CA PRO A 330 -24.10 -3.36 1.39
C PRO A 330 -24.18 -4.89 1.22
N ALA A 331 -25.36 -5.45 1.51
CA ALA A 331 -25.58 -6.89 1.43
C ALA A 331 -25.68 -7.42 -0.01
N SER A 332 -25.86 -6.54 -1.00
CA SER A 332 -25.99 -6.86 -2.43
C SER A 332 -25.85 -5.63 -3.30
N GLN A 333 -25.68 -5.83 -4.61
CA GLN A 333 -25.62 -4.78 -5.65
C GLN A 333 -24.50 -3.74 -5.45
N ALA A 334 -23.42 -4.14 -4.77
CA ALA A 334 -22.24 -3.30 -4.59
C ALA A 334 -21.04 -3.91 -5.37
N TRP A 335 -20.98 -3.56 -6.64
CA TRP A 335 -19.99 -4.06 -7.60
C TRP A 335 -18.69 -3.29 -7.50
N TRP A 336 -18.08 -3.31 -6.32
CA TRP A 336 -16.90 -2.53 -6.00
C TRP A 336 -15.62 -3.16 -6.52
N THR A 337 -14.69 -2.30 -6.92
CA THR A 337 -13.27 -2.63 -7.02
C THR A 337 -12.52 -1.78 -6.01
N VAL A 338 -11.67 -2.40 -5.21
CA VAL A 338 -10.69 -1.71 -4.35
C VAL A 338 -9.33 -1.88 -4.98
N LYS A 339 -8.68 -0.77 -5.35
CA LYS A 339 -7.38 -0.77 -6.03
C LYS A 339 -6.23 -1.12 -5.07
N ARG A 340 -5.03 -1.40 -5.61
CA ARG A 340 -3.83 -1.83 -4.87
C ARG A 340 -3.46 -0.94 -3.68
N GLN A 341 -3.54 0.38 -3.86
CA GLN A 341 -3.21 1.40 -2.86
C GLN A 341 -4.45 1.97 -2.16
N ALA A 342 -5.63 1.47 -2.48
CA ALA A 342 -6.89 2.00 -1.94
C ALA A 342 -7.34 1.29 -0.65
N MET A 343 -6.43 0.64 0.06
CA MET A 343 -6.68 0.06 1.39
C MET A 343 -5.50 0.37 2.30
N THR A 344 -5.78 0.79 3.55
CA THR A 344 -4.78 1.22 4.52
C THR A 344 -5.21 0.90 5.94
N VAL A 345 -4.27 0.95 6.88
CA VAL A 345 -4.51 0.79 8.33
C VAL A 345 -3.90 1.96 9.09
N ASP A 346 -4.53 2.38 10.17
CA ASP A 346 -3.93 3.33 11.12
C ASP A 346 -3.13 2.61 12.23
N ALA A 347 -2.32 3.35 12.96
CA ALA A 347 -1.50 2.83 14.04
C ALA A 347 -2.22 2.82 15.41
N ARG A 348 -3.55 2.99 15.44
CA ARG A 348 -4.34 3.06 16.69
C ARG A 348 -4.55 1.68 17.32
N GLU A 349 -5.09 1.69 18.52
CA GLU A 349 -5.54 0.50 19.24
C GLU A 349 -7.02 0.67 19.60
N PRO A 350 -7.90 -0.21 19.12
CA PRO A 350 -7.70 -1.17 18.04
C PRO A 350 -7.38 -0.47 16.71
N ALA A 351 -6.69 -1.18 15.79
CA ALA A 351 -6.30 -0.63 14.48
C ALA A 351 -7.54 -0.29 13.63
N GLY A 352 -7.54 0.89 13.03
CA GLY A 352 -8.54 1.25 12.04
C GLY A 352 -8.16 0.74 10.67
N VAL A 353 -9.12 0.18 9.95
CA VAL A 353 -8.94 -0.28 8.56
C VAL A 353 -9.81 0.56 7.64
N TYR A 354 -9.23 1.05 6.55
CA TYR A 354 -9.92 1.97 5.63
C TYR A 354 -9.74 1.50 4.20
N LEU A 355 -10.76 1.72 3.38
CA LEU A 355 -10.68 1.44 1.94
C LEU A 355 -11.45 2.47 1.11
N GLY A 356 -10.99 2.64 -0.12
CA GLY A 356 -11.63 3.46 -1.15
C GLY A 356 -12.04 2.61 -2.36
N THR A 357 -13.20 2.88 -2.91
CA THR A 357 -13.75 2.13 -4.05
C THR A 357 -13.62 2.91 -5.36
N THR A 358 -13.62 2.19 -6.46
CA THR A 358 -13.70 2.80 -7.79
C THR A 358 -15.04 3.49 -8.06
N SER A 359 -16.06 3.19 -7.24
CA SER A 359 -17.37 3.86 -7.24
C SER A 359 -17.38 5.19 -6.48
N GLY A 360 -16.26 5.60 -5.88
CA GLY A 360 -16.13 6.90 -5.20
C GLY A 360 -16.60 6.92 -3.75
N GLU A 361 -16.58 5.78 -3.08
CA GLU A 361 -16.92 5.70 -1.66
C GLU A 361 -15.66 5.39 -0.82
N VAL A 362 -15.55 6.02 0.35
CA VAL A 362 -14.57 5.69 1.38
C VAL A 362 -15.28 4.99 2.52
N TRP A 363 -14.78 3.84 2.90
CA TRP A 363 -15.28 3.04 4.01
C TRP A 363 -14.21 2.88 5.09
N GLY A 364 -14.63 2.84 6.33
CA GLY A 364 -13.73 2.69 7.47
C GLY A 364 -14.31 1.82 8.57
N SER A 365 -13.42 1.09 9.20
CA SER A 365 -13.64 0.33 10.43
C SER A 365 -12.69 0.89 11.50
N ARG A 366 -13.16 1.03 12.72
CA ARG A 366 -12.36 1.44 13.89
C ARG A 366 -12.10 0.30 14.87
N ASP A 367 -12.47 -0.91 14.49
CA ASP A 367 -12.48 -2.11 15.32
C ASP A 367 -11.91 -3.32 14.55
N GLU A 368 -10.85 -3.06 13.75
CA GLU A 368 -10.11 -4.09 13.01
C GLU A 368 -10.96 -4.85 11.99
N GLY A 369 -11.87 -4.15 11.33
CA GLY A 369 -12.71 -4.69 10.29
C GLY A 369 -13.97 -5.40 10.78
N ARG A 370 -14.26 -5.41 12.08
CA ARG A 370 -15.49 -6.06 12.60
C ARG A 370 -16.74 -5.36 12.11
N THR A 371 -16.75 -4.02 12.16
CA THR A 371 -17.86 -3.22 11.65
C THR A 371 -17.37 -2.14 10.70
N TRP A 372 -18.12 -1.87 9.65
CA TRP A 372 -17.78 -0.91 8.60
C TRP A 372 -18.79 0.21 8.49
N ARG A 373 -18.32 1.40 8.17
CA ARG A 373 -19.16 2.58 7.93
C ARG A 373 -18.68 3.31 6.70
N CYS A 374 -19.63 3.81 5.90
CA CYS A 374 -19.31 4.74 4.83
C CYS A 374 -18.95 6.10 5.42
N LEU A 375 -17.75 6.57 5.11
CA LEU A 375 -17.18 7.83 5.60
C LEU A 375 -17.37 8.98 4.61
N ALA A 376 -17.36 8.68 3.32
CA ALA A 376 -17.64 9.63 2.25
C ALA A 376 -18.21 8.91 1.01
N ARG A 377 -19.02 9.64 0.24
CA ARG A 377 -19.64 9.18 -1.01
C ARG A 377 -19.48 10.22 -2.10
N HIS A 378 -19.71 9.81 -3.34
CA HIS A 378 -19.75 10.68 -4.52
C HIS A 378 -18.39 11.33 -4.84
N LEU A 379 -17.27 10.76 -4.33
CA LEU A 379 -15.94 11.14 -4.77
C LEU A 379 -15.69 10.57 -6.18
N PRO A 380 -14.78 11.16 -6.95
CA PRO A 380 -14.31 10.52 -8.18
C PRO A 380 -13.68 9.15 -7.88
N HIS A 381 -13.52 8.31 -8.90
CA HIS A 381 -12.82 7.03 -8.83
C HIS A 381 -11.56 7.12 -7.95
N ILE A 382 -11.50 6.32 -6.87
CA ILE A 382 -10.41 6.36 -5.89
C ILE A 382 -9.29 5.43 -6.34
N TYR A 383 -8.06 5.93 -6.33
CA TYR A 383 -6.85 5.19 -6.65
C TYR A 383 -6.10 4.75 -5.39
N ALA A 384 -6.01 5.64 -4.39
CA ALA A 384 -5.28 5.36 -3.15
C ALA A 384 -5.96 6.00 -1.93
N VAL A 385 -5.78 5.36 -0.78
CA VAL A 385 -6.14 5.88 0.55
C VAL A 385 -4.95 5.66 1.46
N GLU A 386 -4.50 6.74 2.12
CA GLU A 386 -3.39 6.72 3.07
C GLU A 386 -3.87 7.23 4.42
N ALA A 387 -3.63 6.46 5.49
CA ALA A 387 -3.95 6.83 6.87
C ALA A 387 -2.72 7.43 7.58
N ALA A 388 -2.92 8.58 8.27
CA ALA A 388 -1.89 9.36 8.95
C ALA A 388 -2.34 9.81 10.36
#